data_1c5be94ac5235bbdcd1c84e99fabd625
#
_entry.id   1c5be94ac5235bbdcd1c84e99fabd625
#
_cell.length_a   1.000
_cell.length_b   1.000
_cell.length_c   1.000
_cell.angle_alpha   90.00
_cell.angle_beta   90.00
_cell.angle_gamma   90.00
#
_symmetry.space_group_name_H-M   'P 1'
#
loop_
_entity.id
_entity.type
_entity.pdbx_description
1 polymer ?
#
loop_
_entity_poly.entity_id
_entity_poly.type
_entity_poly.pdbx_seq_one_letter_code
_entity_poly.pdbx_strand_id
1 'polypeptide(L)'
;MTRINSAIPVKCLTDEHLLAEHREIKRLPYCLRKAIVSGSIDKIPGKFTLGKGHVLFFLDKMSFVLGRYSEIYYELIHRGFDVQDYSDNWKGIDSKYFNKHNCTLDEKKLLIDRISDRIINSKKKCWHYYGKMISKEDAVRLLK
;
A
#
# COMPACT_ATOMS: atom_id res chain seq x y z
N MET A 1 1.40 -12.34 -1.56
CA MET A 1 0.09 -11.70 -1.71
C MET A 1 0.24 -10.19 -1.65
N THR A 2 -0.32 -9.48 -2.62
CA THR A 2 -0.25 -8.02 -2.69
C THR A 2 -1.04 -7.37 -1.55
N ARG A 3 -0.40 -6.45 -0.86
CA ARG A 3 -1.01 -5.66 0.21
C ARG A 3 -0.57 -4.21 0.10
N ILE A 4 -1.47 -3.28 0.36
CA ILE A 4 -1.10 -1.87 0.49
C ILE A 4 -1.48 -1.38 1.90
N ASN A 5 -0.65 -0.50 2.44
CA ASN A 5 -0.84 0.02 3.79
C ASN A 5 -1.61 1.35 3.73
N SER A 6 -2.75 1.30 3.09
CA SER A 6 -3.52 2.43 2.59
C SER A 6 -3.80 3.54 3.61
N ALA A 7 -4.05 3.17 4.86
CA ALA A 7 -4.42 4.12 5.91
C ALA A 7 -3.24 4.57 6.78
N ILE A 8 -2.04 4.01 6.56
CA ILE A 8 -0.86 4.39 7.33
C ILE A 8 -0.11 5.50 6.60
N PRO A 9 0.13 6.66 7.23
CA PRO A 9 0.91 7.71 6.58
C PRO A 9 2.27 7.19 6.13
N VAL A 10 2.70 7.57 4.94
CA VAL A 10 3.95 7.07 4.35
C VAL A 10 5.16 7.36 5.25
N LYS A 11 5.14 8.46 5.99
CA LYS A 11 6.21 8.83 6.92
C LYS A 11 6.31 7.90 8.13
N CYS A 12 5.29 7.12 8.41
CA CYS A 12 5.24 6.19 9.54
C CYS A 12 5.77 4.80 9.18
N LEU A 13 6.16 4.57 7.94
CA LEU A 13 6.66 3.27 7.48
C LEU A 13 8.17 3.23 7.48
N THR A 14 8.74 2.07 7.82
CA THR A 14 10.18 1.84 7.64
C THR A 14 10.54 1.88 6.16
N ASP A 15 11.82 2.04 5.86
CA ASP A 15 12.30 2.01 4.47
C ASP A 15 11.89 0.70 3.78
N GLU A 16 12.02 -0.42 4.49
CA GLU A 16 11.68 -1.74 3.95
C GLU A 16 10.22 -1.87 3.58
N HIS A 17 9.32 -1.42 4.46
CA HIS A 17 7.88 -1.48 4.19
C HIS A 17 7.47 -0.52 3.07
N LEU A 18 8.09 0.65 3.02
CA LEU A 18 7.78 1.63 1.98
C LEU A 18 8.24 1.14 0.61
N LEU A 19 9.45 0.57 0.52
CA LEU A 19 9.97 -0.02 -0.72
C LEU A 19 9.11 -1.21 -1.17
N ALA A 20 8.68 -2.03 -0.22
CA ALA A 20 7.81 -3.17 -0.53
C ALA A 20 6.47 -2.71 -1.09
N GLU A 21 5.85 -1.72 -0.48
CA GLU A 21 4.57 -1.18 -0.96
C GLU A 21 4.72 -0.55 -2.34
N HIS A 22 5.82 0.13 -2.62
CA HIS A 22 6.12 0.68 -3.93
C HIS A 22 6.12 -0.40 -5.02
N ARG A 23 6.71 -1.56 -4.72
CA ARG A 23 6.71 -2.69 -5.66
C ARG A 23 5.33 -3.33 -5.82
N GLU A 24 4.56 -3.38 -4.75
CA GLU A 24 3.26 -4.07 -4.75
C GLU A 24 2.13 -3.24 -5.35
N ILE A 25 2.10 -1.95 -5.05
CA ILE A 25 0.98 -1.08 -5.46
C ILE A 25 0.86 -0.96 -6.99
N LYS A 26 1.95 -1.04 -7.71
CA LYS A 26 1.93 -0.98 -9.18
C LYS A 26 1.17 -2.14 -9.83
N ARG A 27 0.92 -3.20 -9.07
CA ARG A 27 0.19 -4.37 -9.54
C ARG A 27 -1.32 -4.13 -9.61
N LEU A 28 -1.83 -3.17 -8.87
CA LEU A 28 -3.27 -2.93 -8.81
C LEU A 28 -3.89 -2.59 -10.17
N PRO A 29 -3.31 -1.71 -11.00
CA PRO A 29 -3.83 -1.49 -12.35
C PRO A 29 -3.88 -2.78 -13.20
N TYR A 30 -2.88 -3.62 -13.09
CA TYR A 30 -2.87 -4.91 -13.80
C TYR A 30 -3.95 -5.84 -13.26
N CYS A 31 -4.12 -5.90 -11.95
CA CYS A 31 -5.19 -6.68 -11.32
C CYS A 31 -6.57 -6.19 -11.76
N LEU A 32 -6.75 -4.88 -11.91
CA LEU A 32 -7.99 -4.32 -12.43
C LEU A 32 -8.28 -4.81 -13.84
N ARG A 33 -7.29 -4.75 -14.73
CA ARG A 33 -7.47 -5.22 -16.11
C ARG A 33 -7.86 -6.69 -16.17
N LYS A 34 -7.23 -7.52 -15.34
CA LYS A 34 -7.57 -8.94 -15.22
C LYS A 34 -9.00 -9.13 -14.68
N ALA A 35 -9.38 -8.36 -13.68
CA ALA A 35 -10.71 -8.45 -13.07
C ALA A 35 -11.82 -8.05 -14.06
N ILE A 36 -11.56 -7.08 -14.93
CA ILE A 36 -12.50 -6.70 -15.99
C ILE A 36 -12.71 -7.85 -16.95
N VAL A 37 -11.64 -8.49 -17.40
CA VAL A 37 -11.71 -9.62 -18.35
C VAL A 37 -12.42 -10.81 -17.74
N SER A 38 -12.15 -11.14 -16.48
CA SER A 38 -12.73 -12.31 -15.81
C SER A 38 -14.14 -12.08 -15.24
N GLY A 39 -14.59 -10.81 -15.17
CA GLY A 39 -15.87 -10.46 -14.54
C GLY A 39 -15.80 -10.28 -13.03
N SER A 40 -14.64 -10.52 -12.41
CA SER A 40 -14.45 -10.35 -10.96
C SER A 40 -14.70 -8.92 -10.48
N ILE A 41 -14.61 -7.94 -11.40
CA ILE A 41 -14.84 -6.53 -11.07
C ILE A 41 -16.24 -6.29 -10.52
N ASP A 42 -17.21 -7.16 -10.85
CA ASP A 42 -18.57 -7.04 -10.36
C ASP A 42 -18.73 -7.55 -8.93
N LYS A 43 -17.68 -8.12 -8.34
CA LYS A 43 -17.68 -8.74 -7.01
C LYS A 43 -16.88 -7.95 -5.98
N ILE A 44 -16.72 -6.64 -6.19
CA ILE A 44 -15.96 -5.80 -5.27
C ILE A 44 -16.66 -5.79 -3.90
N PRO A 45 -15.91 -6.13 -2.81
CA PRO A 45 -16.49 -6.10 -1.48
C PRO A 45 -16.85 -4.68 -1.04
N GLY A 46 -17.93 -4.56 -0.28
CA GLY A 46 -18.38 -3.27 0.23
C GLY A 46 -17.54 -2.73 1.38
N LYS A 47 -16.70 -3.58 1.98
CA LYS A 47 -15.87 -3.22 3.12
C LYS A 47 -14.41 -3.59 2.90
N PHE A 48 -13.54 -2.76 3.44
CA PHE A 48 -12.10 -3.03 3.50
C PHE A 48 -11.83 -4.34 4.27
N THR A 49 -10.90 -5.13 3.76
CA THR A 49 -10.46 -6.36 4.40
C THR A 49 -8.97 -6.60 4.12
N LEU A 50 -8.29 -7.27 5.01
CA LEU A 50 -6.91 -7.72 4.82
C LEU A 50 -6.84 -9.12 4.18
N GLY A 51 -8.00 -9.78 4.05
CA GLY A 51 -8.10 -11.12 3.46
C GLY A 51 -8.12 -11.11 1.93
N LYS A 52 -8.79 -12.11 1.35
CA LYS A 52 -8.87 -12.32 -0.10
C LYS A 52 -9.36 -11.11 -0.89
N GLY A 53 -10.25 -10.32 -0.33
CA GLY A 53 -10.82 -9.16 -1.00
C GLY A 53 -9.99 -7.89 -0.89
N HIS A 54 -8.80 -7.92 -0.30
CA HIS A 54 -8.01 -6.69 -0.07
C HIS A 54 -7.71 -5.93 -1.37
N VAL A 55 -7.11 -6.59 -2.33
CA VAL A 55 -6.80 -5.97 -3.62
C VAL A 55 -8.08 -5.61 -4.37
N LEU A 56 -9.03 -6.55 -4.43
CA LEU A 56 -10.28 -6.36 -5.15
C LEU A 56 -11.05 -5.13 -4.66
N PHE A 57 -11.02 -4.87 -3.35
CA PHE A 57 -11.66 -3.69 -2.75
C PHE A 57 -11.21 -2.38 -3.38
N PHE A 58 -9.93 -2.28 -3.76
CA PHE A 58 -9.34 -1.05 -4.29
C PHE A 58 -9.44 -0.89 -5.80
N LEU A 59 -9.90 -1.92 -6.53
CA LEU A 59 -9.82 -1.90 -8.01
C LEU A 59 -10.70 -0.83 -8.65
N ASP A 60 -11.79 -0.43 -8.02
CA ASP A 60 -12.62 0.67 -8.50
C ASP A 60 -12.31 2.02 -7.80
N LYS A 61 -11.16 2.10 -7.13
CA LYS A 61 -10.74 3.29 -6.37
C LYS A 61 -9.36 3.76 -6.86
N MET A 62 -9.19 3.81 -8.16
CA MET A 62 -7.89 4.12 -8.78
C MET A 62 -7.41 5.54 -8.53
N SER A 63 -8.31 6.51 -8.28
CA SER A 63 -7.88 7.85 -7.85
C SER A 63 -7.17 7.78 -6.50
N PHE A 64 -7.74 7.02 -5.56
CA PHE A 64 -7.11 6.80 -4.26
C PHE A 64 -5.78 6.05 -4.41
N VAL A 65 -5.78 4.96 -5.20
CA VAL A 65 -4.59 4.11 -5.37
C VAL A 65 -3.44 4.89 -6.03
N LEU A 66 -3.74 5.67 -7.07
CA LEU A 66 -2.73 6.49 -7.74
C LEU A 66 -2.20 7.59 -6.81
N GLY A 67 -3.08 8.20 -6.01
CA GLY A 67 -2.67 9.17 -5.00
C GLY A 67 -1.75 8.55 -3.96
N ARG A 68 -2.08 7.36 -3.47
CA ARG A 68 -1.23 6.62 -2.54
C ARG A 68 0.12 6.28 -3.17
N TYR A 69 0.12 5.83 -4.44
CA TYR A 69 1.35 5.57 -5.18
C TYR A 69 2.24 6.81 -5.23
N SER A 70 1.66 7.97 -5.54
CA SER A 70 2.41 9.23 -5.63
C SER A 70 3.03 9.61 -4.29
N GLU A 71 2.29 9.46 -3.19
CA GLU A 71 2.82 9.71 -1.84
C GLU A 71 4.02 8.81 -1.54
N ILE A 72 3.92 7.51 -1.88
CA ILE A 72 5.00 6.54 -1.68
C ILE A 72 6.22 6.93 -2.52
N TYR A 73 6.00 7.23 -3.79
CA TYR A 73 7.08 7.57 -4.72
C TYR A 73 7.85 8.80 -4.23
N TYR A 74 7.15 9.88 -3.91
CA TYR A 74 7.80 11.11 -3.48
C TYR A 74 8.45 10.98 -2.11
N GLU A 75 7.88 10.21 -1.20
CA GLU A 75 8.52 9.93 0.09
C GLU A 75 9.83 9.15 -0.10
N LEU A 76 9.85 8.16 -1.00
CA LEU A 76 11.07 7.41 -1.30
C LEU A 76 12.15 8.31 -1.90
N ILE A 77 11.78 9.18 -2.84
CA ILE A 77 12.72 10.16 -3.41
C ILE A 77 13.25 11.08 -2.30
N HIS A 78 12.38 11.55 -1.42
CA HIS A 78 12.75 12.40 -0.30
C HIS A 78 13.74 11.71 0.66
N ARG A 79 13.59 10.40 0.85
CA ARG A 79 14.51 9.60 1.66
C ARG A 79 15.83 9.30 0.96
N GLY A 80 15.97 9.67 -0.31
CA GLY A 80 17.20 9.49 -1.09
C GLY A 80 17.27 8.19 -1.89
N PHE A 81 16.15 7.47 -2.01
CA PHE A 81 16.11 6.25 -2.84
C PHE A 81 15.89 6.58 -4.30
N ASP A 82 16.63 5.90 -5.17
CA ASP A 82 16.45 5.98 -6.62
C ASP A 82 15.52 4.85 -7.05
N VAL A 83 14.22 5.15 -7.14
CA VAL A 83 13.20 4.17 -7.49
C VAL A 83 12.57 4.50 -8.84
N GLN A 84 12.13 3.45 -9.53
CA GLN A 84 11.49 3.59 -10.84
C GLN A 84 10.09 4.19 -10.69
N ASP A 85 9.72 5.05 -11.64
CA ASP A 85 8.38 5.62 -11.73
C ASP A 85 7.48 4.66 -12.48
N TYR A 86 6.43 4.18 -11.81
CA TYR A 86 5.45 3.25 -12.36
C TYR A 86 4.11 3.90 -12.71
N SER A 87 4.04 5.23 -12.70
CA SER A 87 2.78 5.95 -12.91
C SER A 87 2.10 5.63 -14.24
N ASP A 88 2.88 5.25 -15.24
CA ASP A 88 2.34 4.87 -16.56
C ASP A 88 1.43 3.64 -16.51
N ASN A 89 1.54 2.81 -15.47
CA ASN A 89 0.68 1.64 -15.32
C ASN A 89 -0.81 2.00 -15.22
N TRP A 90 -1.13 3.23 -14.83
CA TRP A 90 -2.51 3.72 -14.71
C TRP A 90 -3.07 4.29 -16.00
N LYS A 91 -2.26 4.42 -17.06
CA LYS A 91 -2.72 4.94 -18.35
C LYS A 91 -3.70 3.98 -19.03
N GLY A 92 -4.72 4.54 -19.68
CA GLY A 92 -5.67 3.75 -20.44
C GLY A 92 -6.77 3.09 -19.63
N ILE A 93 -6.82 3.30 -18.32
CA ILE A 93 -7.89 2.79 -17.47
C ILE A 93 -9.12 3.71 -17.62
N ASP A 94 -10.31 3.10 -17.78
CA ASP A 94 -11.56 3.85 -17.88
C ASP A 94 -11.79 4.71 -16.64
N SER A 95 -12.28 5.92 -16.86
CA SER A 95 -12.51 6.90 -15.79
C SER A 95 -13.50 6.42 -14.72
N LYS A 96 -14.39 5.50 -15.04
CA LYS A 96 -15.37 4.96 -14.07
C LYS A 96 -14.72 4.23 -12.89
N TYR A 97 -13.46 3.81 -13.03
CA TYR A 97 -12.69 3.15 -11.96
C TYR A 97 -11.88 4.13 -11.12
N PHE A 98 -11.85 5.42 -11.47
CA PHE A 98 -11.11 6.44 -10.76
C PHE A 98 -11.97 7.08 -9.68
N ASN A 99 -12.26 6.32 -8.63
CA ASN A 99 -13.01 6.80 -7.49
C ASN A 99 -12.08 7.06 -6.30
N LYS A 100 -12.56 7.88 -5.38
CA LYS A 100 -11.84 8.21 -4.14
C LYS A 100 -12.21 7.21 -3.06
N HIS A 101 -11.39 7.16 -2.02
CA HIS A 101 -11.66 6.39 -0.82
C HIS A 101 -11.15 7.14 0.39
N ASN A 102 -11.98 7.25 1.42
CA ASN A 102 -11.59 7.83 2.70
C ASN A 102 -11.32 6.69 3.68
N CYS A 103 -10.07 6.58 4.14
CA CYS A 103 -9.68 5.55 5.10
C CYS A 103 -10.33 5.81 6.46
N THR A 104 -10.81 4.76 7.10
CA THR A 104 -11.39 4.84 8.43
C THR A 104 -10.35 4.56 9.50
N LEU A 105 -10.67 4.92 10.74
CA LEU A 105 -9.82 4.59 11.90
C LEU A 105 -9.70 3.07 12.08
N ASP A 106 -10.76 2.34 11.80
CA ASP A 106 -10.74 0.87 11.89
C ASP A 106 -9.78 0.26 10.87
N GLU A 107 -9.78 0.76 9.62
CA GLU A 107 -8.82 0.33 8.59
C GLU A 107 -7.39 0.60 9.04
N LYS A 108 -7.14 1.79 9.59
CA LYS A 108 -5.82 2.17 10.09
C LYS A 108 -5.36 1.24 11.20
N LYS A 109 -6.25 0.95 12.16
CA LYS A 109 -5.94 0.04 13.26
C LYS A 109 -5.60 -1.35 12.79
N LEU A 110 -6.39 -1.91 11.85
CA LEU A 110 -6.12 -3.23 11.28
C LEU A 110 -4.75 -3.28 10.62
N LEU A 111 -4.40 -2.25 9.86
CA LEU A 111 -3.11 -2.19 9.18
C LEU A 111 -1.94 -2.06 10.15
N ILE A 112 -2.08 -1.21 11.17
CA ILE A 112 -1.06 -1.04 12.20
C ILE A 112 -0.83 -2.36 12.93
N ASP A 113 -1.91 -3.03 13.35
CA ASP A 113 -1.81 -4.30 14.06
C ASP A 113 -1.11 -5.36 13.19
N ARG A 114 -1.44 -5.43 11.90
CA ARG A 114 -0.82 -6.38 10.98
C ARG A 114 0.68 -6.13 10.81
N ILE A 115 1.07 -4.88 10.59
CA ILE A 115 2.49 -4.54 10.40
C ILE A 115 3.26 -4.73 11.69
N SER A 116 2.69 -4.32 12.82
CA SER A 116 3.31 -4.51 14.15
C SER A 116 3.60 -5.98 14.41
N ASP A 117 2.62 -6.86 14.14
CA ASP A 117 2.80 -8.29 14.31
C ASP A 117 3.91 -8.83 13.41
N ARG A 118 3.97 -8.38 12.16
CA ARG A 118 5.02 -8.79 11.23
C ARG A 118 6.40 -8.37 11.69
N ILE A 119 6.53 -7.16 12.21
CA ILE A 119 7.82 -6.66 12.73
C ILE A 119 8.23 -7.48 13.95
N ILE A 120 7.32 -7.65 14.91
CA ILE A 120 7.58 -8.35 16.17
C ILE A 120 7.98 -9.79 15.91
N ASN A 121 7.27 -10.49 15.01
CA ASN A 121 7.47 -11.91 14.74
C ASN A 121 8.54 -12.19 13.68
N SER A 122 9.14 -11.15 13.09
CA SER A 122 10.19 -11.32 12.10
C SER A 122 11.49 -11.78 12.74
N LYS A 123 12.24 -12.62 12.02
CA LYS A 123 13.62 -12.98 12.40
C LYS A 123 14.59 -11.82 12.21
N LYS A 124 14.20 -10.82 11.44
CA LYS A 124 15.00 -9.62 11.21
C LYS A 124 15.04 -8.79 12.50
N LYS A 125 16.23 -8.42 12.94
CA LYS A 125 16.43 -7.73 14.21
C LYS A 125 16.52 -6.21 14.08
N CYS A 126 16.80 -5.71 12.89
CA CYS A 126 16.91 -4.28 12.67
C CYS A 126 16.16 -3.88 11.40
N TRP A 127 15.67 -2.67 11.42
CA TRP A 127 14.96 -2.05 10.31
C TRP A 127 15.65 -0.72 9.98
N HIS A 128 15.22 -0.05 8.94
CA HIS A 128 15.82 1.22 8.55
C HIS A 128 14.75 2.30 8.43
N TYR A 129 15.12 3.51 8.81
CA TYR A 129 14.28 4.69 8.66
C TYR A 129 15.17 5.84 8.20
N TYR A 130 14.93 6.35 7.00
CA TYR A 130 15.77 7.34 6.32
C TYR A 130 17.24 6.87 6.26
N GLY A 131 17.44 5.60 5.95
CA GLY A 131 18.76 4.98 5.84
C GLY A 131 19.44 4.63 7.16
N LYS A 132 18.85 5.02 8.29
CA LYS A 132 19.42 4.75 9.62
C LYS A 132 18.82 3.48 10.20
N MET A 133 19.68 2.67 10.82
CA MET A 133 19.25 1.43 11.49
C MET A 133 18.45 1.75 12.75
N ILE A 134 17.31 1.09 12.90
CA ILE A 134 16.44 1.22 14.08
C ILE A 134 16.08 -0.17 14.62
N SER A 135 15.67 -0.22 15.90
CA SER A 135 15.23 -1.46 16.54
C SER A 135 13.81 -1.83 16.11
N LYS A 136 13.40 -3.08 16.45
CA LYS A 136 12.00 -3.50 16.28
C LYS A 136 11.03 -2.59 17.03
N GLU A 137 11.38 -2.23 18.25
CA GLU A 137 10.57 -1.36 19.11
C GLU A 137 10.36 0.00 18.47
N ASP A 138 11.43 0.59 17.91
CA ASP A 138 11.33 1.86 17.20
C ASP A 138 10.50 1.73 15.92
N ALA A 139 10.67 0.63 15.18
CA ALA A 139 9.90 0.39 13.96
C ALA A 139 8.40 0.31 14.26
N VAL A 140 8.00 -0.35 15.35
CA VAL A 140 6.60 -0.42 15.78
C VAL A 140 6.12 0.94 16.27
N ARG A 141 6.97 1.67 16.99
CA ARG A 141 6.62 3.00 17.51
C ARG A 141 6.32 4.00 16.40
N LEU A 142 6.99 3.90 15.26
CA LEU A 142 6.74 4.76 14.11
C LEU A 142 5.28 4.69 13.63
N LEU A 143 4.65 3.52 13.75
CA LEU A 143 3.29 3.28 13.28
C LEU A 143 2.24 3.98 14.14
N LYS A 144 2.59 4.35 15.35
CA LYS A 144 1.69 4.98 16.32
C LYS A 144 1.93 6.51 16.38
#